data_a4f2d16ef03f97b18bea897fed6f37e4
#
_entry.id   a4f2d16ef03f97b18bea897fed6f37e4
#
_cell.length_a   1.000
_cell.length_b   1.000
_cell.length_c   1.000
_cell.angle_alpha   90.00
_cell.angle_beta   90.00
_cell.angle_gamma   90.00
#
_symmetry.space_group_name_H-M   'P 1'
#
loop_
_entity.id
_entity.type
_entity.pdbx_description
1 polymer ?
#
loop_
_entity_poly.entity_id
_entity_poly.type
_entity_poly.pdbx_seq_one_letter_code
_entity_poly.pdbx_strand_id
1 'polypeptide(L)'
;MLVVLPSSVAFGIMVYTALGPEYAGRGAMAGLLGAAALGVVAPIVGRTAGLISTPCAPAAAVLSATIAGLLSGIAGPPVAASSVPVMIALVGLFSACLQALYGVIGGGRLIKFIPYQVVTGYLWSVGLIIVLGWLPKFLGLPKGVSLWQGLISPGLWKWQGVIVGIVTISAMLLAPKITRRLPAPILGLFGGVLAYFALSLVSPELLDLHSNPLVIGPLQADVSLFDAVTSQVSALGTLNFSTLKLIAVPALTLSVLLSIDTLKTCVAVDALTRTRHNSDRELIGQGCGNLASLFLGGMPGSARWARH
;
A
#
# COMPACT_ATOMS: atom_id res chain seq x y z
N MET A 1 -7.45 14.30 -4.26
CA MET A 1 -7.93 13.10 -3.56
C MET A 1 -8.34 11.97 -4.50
N LEU A 2 -9.22 12.18 -5.50
CA LEU A 2 -9.67 11.13 -6.44
C LEU A 2 -8.55 10.30 -7.11
N VAL A 3 -7.41 10.90 -7.42
CA VAL A 3 -6.27 10.22 -8.07
C VAL A 3 -5.60 9.18 -7.17
N VAL A 4 -5.67 9.39 -5.86
CA VAL A 4 -4.94 8.57 -4.89
C VAL A 4 -5.77 7.41 -4.37
N LEU A 5 -7.09 7.52 -4.43
CA LEU A 5 -8.01 6.48 -3.95
C LEU A 5 -7.78 5.11 -4.63
N PRO A 6 -7.69 5.01 -5.98
CA PRO A 6 -7.45 3.72 -6.61
C PRO A 6 -6.15 3.06 -6.18
N SER A 7 -5.07 3.84 -6.04
CA SER A 7 -3.78 3.31 -5.59
C SER A 7 -3.81 2.89 -4.12
N SER A 8 -4.51 3.64 -3.26
CA SER A 8 -4.65 3.28 -1.85
C SER A 8 -5.43 1.98 -1.66
N VAL A 9 -6.52 1.81 -2.40
CA VAL A 9 -7.30 0.57 -2.45
C VAL A 9 -6.43 -0.59 -2.93
N ALA A 10 -5.68 -0.39 -4.01
CA ALA A 10 -4.80 -1.42 -4.57
C ALA A 10 -3.74 -1.87 -3.56
N PHE A 11 -3.09 -0.95 -2.83
CA PHE A 11 -2.11 -1.29 -1.80
C PHE A 11 -2.74 -2.02 -0.62
N GLY A 12 -3.93 -1.61 -0.18
CA GLY A 12 -4.67 -2.33 0.85
C GLY A 12 -4.99 -3.76 0.45
N ILE A 13 -5.52 -3.95 -0.77
CA ILE A 13 -5.79 -5.27 -1.34
C ILE A 13 -4.50 -6.10 -1.43
N MET A 14 -3.39 -5.50 -1.87
CA MET A 14 -2.10 -6.19 -1.97
C MET A 14 -1.67 -6.79 -0.63
N VAL A 15 -1.78 -6.03 0.45
CA VAL A 15 -1.41 -6.49 1.80
C VAL A 15 -2.32 -7.62 2.26
N TYR A 16 -3.62 -7.41 2.22
CA TYR A 16 -4.57 -8.34 2.81
C TYR A 16 -4.77 -9.62 1.96
N THR A 17 -4.59 -9.57 0.64
CA THR A 17 -4.62 -10.79 -0.19
C THR A 17 -3.46 -11.74 0.06
N ALA A 18 -2.42 -11.31 0.78
CA ALA A 18 -1.38 -12.21 1.27
C ALA A 18 -1.91 -13.17 2.37
N LEU A 19 -3.02 -12.82 3.06
CA LEU A 19 -3.73 -13.68 4.00
C LEU A 19 -4.69 -14.65 3.29
N GLY A 20 -5.22 -14.24 2.15
CA GLY A 20 -6.21 -14.96 1.37
C GLY A 20 -7.10 -14.00 0.58
N PRO A 21 -7.74 -14.44 -0.50
CA PRO A 21 -8.58 -13.58 -1.32
C PRO A 21 -9.84 -13.08 -0.60
N GLU A 22 -10.32 -13.81 0.39
CA GLU A 22 -11.45 -13.44 1.25
C GLU A 22 -11.17 -12.15 2.04
N TYR A 23 -9.92 -11.82 2.28
CA TYR A 23 -9.51 -10.60 2.97
C TYR A 23 -9.39 -9.38 2.03
N ALA A 24 -9.59 -9.53 0.73
CA ALA A 24 -9.44 -8.44 -0.24
C ALA A 24 -10.36 -7.26 0.05
N GLY A 25 -11.61 -7.51 0.46
CA GLY A 25 -12.57 -6.48 0.85
C GLY A 25 -12.11 -5.66 2.06
N ARG A 26 -11.59 -6.33 3.09
CA ARG A 26 -10.98 -5.67 4.26
C ARG A 26 -9.77 -4.84 3.86
N GLY A 27 -8.95 -5.36 2.94
CA GLY A 27 -7.81 -4.63 2.38
C GLY A 27 -8.22 -3.36 1.65
N ALA A 28 -9.26 -3.42 0.82
CA ALA A 28 -9.79 -2.25 0.13
C ALA A 28 -10.25 -1.16 1.12
N MET A 29 -11.00 -1.55 2.15
CA MET A 29 -11.44 -0.66 3.21
C MET A 29 -10.27 -0.07 3.99
N ALA A 30 -9.27 -0.87 4.36
CA ALA A 30 -8.08 -0.40 5.04
C ALA A 30 -7.30 0.63 4.19
N GLY A 31 -7.22 0.44 2.89
CA GLY A 31 -6.65 1.41 1.96
C GLY A 31 -7.42 2.72 1.93
N LEU A 32 -8.76 2.68 1.87
CA LEU A 32 -9.63 3.87 1.86
C LEU A 32 -9.56 4.65 3.18
N LEU A 33 -9.71 3.95 4.30
CA LEU A 33 -9.66 4.56 5.64
C LEU A 33 -8.27 5.16 5.91
N GLY A 34 -7.22 4.45 5.49
CA GLY A 34 -5.86 4.96 5.55
C GLY A 34 -5.68 6.25 4.76
N ALA A 35 -6.19 6.32 3.53
CA ALA A 35 -6.11 7.52 2.70
C ALA A 35 -6.90 8.69 3.31
N ALA A 36 -8.08 8.43 3.88
CA ALA A 36 -8.89 9.45 4.54
C ALA A 36 -8.20 10.01 5.79
N ALA A 37 -7.77 9.13 6.70
CA ALA A 37 -7.13 9.53 7.96
C ALA A 37 -5.81 10.26 7.73
N LEU A 38 -4.92 9.69 6.91
CA LEU A 38 -3.63 10.29 6.57
C LEU A 38 -3.81 11.62 5.85
N GLY A 39 -4.75 11.69 4.90
CA GLY A 39 -5.01 12.89 4.11
C GLY A 39 -5.53 14.07 4.94
N VAL A 40 -6.12 13.82 6.12
CA VAL A 40 -6.61 14.85 7.04
C VAL A 40 -5.58 15.16 8.12
N VAL A 41 -5.11 14.13 8.85
CA VAL A 41 -4.32 14.35 10.08
C VAL A 41 -2.89 14.78 9.76
N ALA A 42 -2.23 14.13 8.81
CA ALA A 42 -0.83 14.41 8.53
C ALA A 42 -0.59 15.87 8.05
N PRO A 43 -1.39 16.47 7.14
CA PRO A 43 -1.21 17.86 6.74
C PRO A 43 -1.51 18.87 7.85
N ILE A 44 -2.46 18.58 8.78
CA ILE A 44 -2.77 19.47 9.89
C ILE A 44 -1.57 19.62 10.81
N VAL A 45 -0.86 18.54 11.09
CA VAL A 45 0.29 18.52 12.00
C VAL A 45 1.57 18.93 11.27
N GLY A 46 1.86 18.30 10.11
CA GLY A 46 3.10 18.51 9.33
C GLY A 46 3.22 19.89 8.70
N ARG A 47 2.12 20.38 8.10
CA ARG A 47 1.98 21.72 7.48
C ARG A 47 2.87 21.98 6.26
N THR A 48 3.41 20.96 5.62
CA THR A 48 4.15 21.14 4.36
C THR A 48 3.16 21.27 3.21
N ALA A 49 3.19 22.40 2.52
CA ALA A 49 2.30 22.66 1.40
C ALA A 49 2.63 21.75 0.19
N GLY A 50 1.59 21.32 -0.54
CA GLY A 50 1.75 20.51 -1.74
C GLY A 50 1.99 19.01 -1.49
N LEU A 51 1.91 18.55 -0.25
CA LEU A 51 1.95 17.13 0.09
C LEU A 51 0.57 16.55 0.32
N ILE A 52 0.38 15.31 -0.12
CA ILE A 52 -0.77 14.48 0.21
C ILE A 52 -0.25 13.19 0.84
N SER A 53 -0.72 12.86 2.05
CA SER A 53 -0.33 11.63 2.74
C SER A 53 -1.35 10.53 2.49
N THR A 54 -0.86 9.35 2.10
CA THR A 54 -1.71 8.21 1.70
C THR A 54 -0.98 6.90 1.87
N PRO A 55 -1.70 5.77 1.93
CA PRO A 55 -1.10 4.46 1.78
C PRO A 55 -0.14 4.40 0.61
N CYS A 56 1.00 3.75 0.81
CA CYS A 56 2.10 3.77 -0.15
C CYS A 56 2.64 2.36 -0.45
N ALA A 57 3.31 2.26 -1.58
CA ALA A 57 3.89 1.00 -2.04
C ALA A 57 4.93 0.40 -1.08
N PRO A 58 5.85 1.18 -0.48
CA PRO A 58 6.77 0.65 0.52
C PRO A 58 6.08 0.03 1.73
N ALA A 59 5.03 0.68 2.23
CA ALA A 59 4.23 0.12 3.31
C ALA A 59 3.59 -1.21 2.92
N ALA A 60 2.98 -1.26 1.74
CA ALA A 60 2.35 -2.47 1.23
C ALA A 60 3.37 -3.62 1.06
N ALA A 61 4.56 -3.33 0.53
CA ALA A 61 5.62 -4.32 0.34
C ALA A 61 6.11 -4.89 1.68
N VAL A 62 6.42 -4.03 2.66
CA VAL A 62 6.88 -4.48 3.98
C VAL A 62 5.81 -5.27 4.71
N LEU A 63 4.56 -4.80 4.71
CA LEU A 63 3.46 -5.50 5.38
C LEU A 63 3.16 -6.85 4.71
N SER A 64 3.13 -6.92 3.38
CA SER A 64 2.95 -8.19 2.66
C SER A 64 4.07 -9.18 2.94
N ALA A 65 5.33 -8.73 2.96
CA ALA A 65 6.48 -9.56 3.32
C ALA A 65 6.41 -10.02 4.78
N THR A 66 5.96 -9.16 5.69
CA THR A 66 5.75 -9.51 7.10
C THR A 66 4.69 -10.59 7.25
N ILE A 67 3.55 -10.48 6.53
CA ILE A 67 2.50 -11.49 6.51
C ILE A 67 3.07 -12.83 6.05
N ALA A 68 3.76 -12.84 4.92
CA ALA A 68 4.36 -14.05 4.37
C ALA A 68 5.37 -14.69 5.35
N GLY A 69 6.20 -13.88 6.01
CA GLY A 69 7.15 -14.34 7.02
C GLY A 69 6.49 -14.91 8.28
N LEU A 70 5.39 -14.33 8.74
CA LEU A 70 4.63 -14.81 9.89
C LEU A 70 3.90 -16.13 9.60
N LEU A 71 3.32 -16.27 8.42
CA LEU A 71 2.60 -17.49 8.00
C LEU A 71 3.56 -18.64 7.71
N SER A 72 4.73 -18.37 7.12
CA SER A 72 5.73 -19.40 6.79
C SER A 72 6.60 -19.85 7.96
N GLY A 73 6.52 -19.16 9.10
CA GLY A 73 7.37 -19.44 10.26
C GLY A 73 8.83 -19.03 10.11
N ILE A 74 9.19 -18.26 9.06
CA ILE A 74 10.56 -17.77 8.83
C ILE A 74 11.00 -16.80 9.94
N ALA A 75 10.09 -15.99 10.45
CA ALA A 75 10.37 -15.01 11.50
C ALA A 75 10.27 -15.57 12.93
N GLY A 76 9.78 -16.82 13.10
CA GLY A 76 9.51 -17.45 14.38
C GLY A 76 8.51 -18.60 14.22
N PRO A 77 7.87 -19.10 15.29
CA PRO A 77 6.84 -20.12 15.14
C PRO A 77 5.71 -19.60 14.25
N PRO A 78 5.15 -20.46 13.36
CA PRO A 78 4.08 -20.04 12.44
C PRO A 78 2.86 -19.55 13.23
N VAL A 79 2.34 -18.40 12.81
CA VAL A 79 1.22 -17.74 13.48
C VAL A 79 -0.08 -18.09 12.77
N ALA A 80 -1.14 -18.33 13.53
CA ALA A 80 -2.47 -18.59 12.96
C ALA A 80 -2.94 -17.40 12.12
N ALA A 81 -3.49 -17.66 10.94
CA ALA A 81 -3.95 -16.62 10.00
C ALA A 81 -4.93 -15.62 10.65
N SER A 82 -5.72 -16.06 11.60
CA SER A 82 -6.66 -15.21 12.38
C SER A 82 -5.97 -14.13 13.22
N SER A 83 -4.74 -14.38 13.68
CA SER A 83 -3.96 -13.45 14.54
C SER A 83 -3.10 -12.49 13.73
N VAL A 84 -2.86 -12.77 12.46
CA VAL A 84 -1.97 -11.96 11.61
C VAL A 84 -2.47 -10.52 11.42
N PRO A 85 -3.78 -10.24 11.21
CA PRO A 85 -4.28 -8.86 11.12
C PRO A 85 -3.95 -8.03 12.36
N VAL A 86 -4.05 -8.62 13.54
CA VAL A 86 -3.69 -7.97 14.82
C VAL A 86 -2.19 -7.66 14.86
N MET A 87 -1.34 -8.59 14.45
CA MET A 87 0.11 -8.36 14.41
C MET A 87 0.50 -7.27 13.43
N ILE A 88 -0.14 -7.20 12.26
CA ILE A 88 0.09 -6.13 11.28
C ILE A 88 -0.31 -4.77 11.84
N ALA A 89 -1.42 -4.70 12.54
CA ALA A 89 -1.87 -3.50 13.22
C ALA A 89 -0.84 -3.04 14.25
N LEU A 90 -0.30 -3.96 15.04
CA LEU A 90 0.77 -3.67 16.00
C LEU A 90 2.06 -3.20 15.30
N VAL A 91 2.49 -3.85 14.21
CA VAL A 91 3.63 -3.40 13.39
C VAL A 91 3.42 -1.97 12.93
N GLY A 92 2.25 -1.65 12.40
CA GLY A 92 1.90 -0.30 11.98
C GLY A 92 1.92 0.70 13.12
N LEU A 93 1.33 0.35 14.27
CA LEU A 93 1.26 1.20 15.46
C LEU A 93 2.66 1.54 15.98
N PHE A 94 3.52 0.52 16.18
CA PHE A 94 4.91 0.75 16.60
C PHE A 94 5.69 1.55 15.58
N SER A 95 5.50 1.28 14.29
CA SER A 95 6.11 2.05 13.20
C SER A 95 5.71 3.53 13.25
N ALA A 96 4.43 3.83 13.47
CA ALA A 96 3.92 5.20 13.56
C ALA A 96 4.46 5.94 14.80
N CYS A 97 4.53 5.26 15.95
CA CYS A 97 5.14 5.80 17.16
C CYS A 97 6.63 6.11 16.96
N LEU A 98 7.38 5.18 16.36
CA LEU A 98 8.79 5.40 16.04
C LEU A 98 8.98 6.57 15.07
N GLN A 99 8.12 6.70 14.06
CA GLN A 99 8.19 7.80 13.09
C GLN A 99 7.94 9.15 13.77
N ALA A 100 6.96 9.25 14.67
CA ALA A 100 6.73 10.45 15.47
C ALA A 100 7.92 10.73 16.39
N LEU A 101 8.49 9.70 17.03
CA LEU A 101 9.68 9.80 17.89
C LEU A 101 10.88 10.34 17.12
N TYR A 102 11.12 9.86 15.88
CA TYR A 102 12.20 10.40 15.04
C TYR A 102 12.03 11.90 14.82
N GLY A 103 10.80 12.38 14.62
CA GLY A 103 10.54 13.80 14.50
C GLY A 103 10.82 14.57 15.80
N VAL A 104 10.45 14.02 16.97
CA VAL A 104 10.65 14.66 18.27
C VAL A 104 12.15 14.77 18.62
N ILE A 105 12.94 13.75 18.33
CA ILE A 105 14.40 13.75 18.61
C ILE A 105 15.22 14.50 17.55
N GLY A 106 14.57 15.11 16.54
CA GLY A 106 15.27 15.86 15.49
C GLY A 106 15.89 14.97 14.39
N GLY A 107 15.42 13.73 14.26
CA GLY A 107 15.90 12.75 13.29
C GLY A 107 15.60 13.11 11.83
N GLY A 108 14.66 14.03 11.57
CA GLY A 108 14.38 14.53 10.23
C GLY A 108 15.58 15.19 9.56
N ARG A 109 16.52 15.68 10.34
CA ARG A 109 17.76 16.29 9.82
C ARG A 109 18.72 15.25 9.21
N LEU A 110 18.58 13.98 9.58
CA LEU A 110 19.43 12.90 9.09
C LEU A 110 19.25 12.63 7.60
N ILE A 111 18.10 13.05 6.99
CA ILE A 111 17.89 12.92 5.55
C ILE A 111 18.99 13.55 4.71
N LYS A 112 19.60 14.62 5.22
CA LYS A 112 20.71 15.32 4.53
C LYS A 112 21.96 14.47 4.38
N PHE A 113 22.12 13.47 5.21
CA PHE A 113 23.27 12.56 5.22
C PHE A 113 23.03 11.28 4.41
N ILE A 114 21.80 11.05 3.91
CA ILE A 114 21.51 9.88 3.10
C ILE A 114 22.02 10.13 1.68
N PRO A 115 23.00 9.35 1.19
CA PRO A 115 23.53 9.49 -0.16
C PRO A 115 22.42 9.25 -1.20
N TYR A 116 22.44 10.00 -2.29
CA TYR A 116 21.50 9.87 -3.40
C TYR A 116 21.42 8.43 -3.93
N GLN A 117 22.53 7.73 -3.97
CA GLN A 117 22.62 6.33 -4.43
C GLN A 117 21.76 5.39 -3.59
N VAL A 118 21.72 5.61 -2.26
CA VAL A 118 20.88 4.81 -1.35
C VAL A 118 19.39 5.04 -1.65
N VAL A 119 18.99 6.29 -1.84
CA VAL A 119 17.61 6.64 -2.20
C VAL A 119 17.22 6.04 -3.54
N THR A 120 18.10 6.11 -4.53
CA THR A 120 17.87 5.55 -5.86
C THR A 120 17.77 4.03 -5.81
N GLY A 121 18.69 3.36 -5.12
CA GLY A 121 18.66 1.90 -4.92
C GLY A 121 17.37 1.44 -4.23
N TYR A 122 16.95 2.16 -3.20
CA TYR A 122 15.68 1.91 -2.54
C TYR A 122 14.47 2.04 -3.50
N LEU A 123 14.41 3.09 -4.30
CA LEU A 123 13.32 3.29 -5.27
C LEU A 123 13.25 2.18 -6.32
N TRP A 124 14.41 1.77 -6.85
CA TRP A 124 14.49 0.64 -7.78
C TRP A 124 14.03 -0.66 -7.13
N SER A 125 14.48 -0.95 -5.92
CA SER A 125 14.09 -2.16 -5.17
C SER A 125 12.59 -2.21 -4.92
N VAL A 126 11.99 -1.12 -4.46
CA VAL A 126 10.54 -1.03 -4.24
C VAL A 126 9.78 -1.19 -5.56
N GLY A 127 10.23 -0.54 -6.64
CA GLY A 127 9.63 -0.68 -7.96
C GLY A 127 9.66 -2.14 -8.44
N LEU A 128 10.79 -2.81 -8.28
CA LEU A 128 10.95 -4.21 -8.67
C LEU A 128 10.03 -5.15 -7.86
N ILE A 129 9.98 -4.97 -6.54
CA ILE A 129 9.10 -5.76 -5.67
C ILE A 129 7.63 -5.60 -6.08
N ILE A 130 7.20 -4.37 -6.41
CA ILE A 130 5.83 -4.13 -6.87
C ILE A 130 5.57 -4.86 -8.19
N VAL A 131 6.45 -4.72 -9.18
CA VAL A 131 6.29 -5.37 -10.48
C VAL A 131 6.21 -6.88 -10.30
N LEU A 132 7.16 -7.47 -9.57
CA LEU A 132 7.18 -8.91 -9.32
C LEU A 132 5.96 -9.39 -8.52
N GLY A 133 5.48 -8.60 -7.57
CA GLY A 133 4.29 -8.93 -6.77
C GLY A 133 2.96 -8.87 -7.55
N TRP A 134 2.88 -8.02 -8.58
CA TRP A 134 1.68 -7.88 -9.41
C TRP A 134 1.71 -8.73 -10.69
N LEU A 135 2.89 -9.18 -11.11
CA LEU A 135 3.05 -9.96 -12.34
C LEU A 135 2.22 -11.25 -12.38
N PRO A 136 2.08 -12.04 -11.29
CA PRO A 136 1.20 -13.22 -11.29
C PRO A 136 -0.27 -12.86 -11.54
N LYS A 137 -0.74 -11.74 -10.97
CA LYS A 137 -2.11 -11.27 -11.17
C LYS A 137 -2.33 -10.74 -12.58
N PHE A 138 -1.35 -10.05 -13.14
CA PHE A 138 -1.36 -9.59 -14.53
C PHE A 138 -1.45 -10.75 -15.52
N LEU A 139 -0.69 -11.83 -15.28
CA LEU A 139 -0.72 -13.04 -16.10
C LEU A 139 -1.94 -13.94 -15.80
N GLY A 140 -2.70 -13.65 -14.75
CA GLY A 140 -3.84 -14.47 -14.33
C GLY A 140 -3.46 -15.86 -13.84
N LEU A 141 -2.26 -16.00 -13.23
CA LEU A 141 -1.75 -17.30 -12.78
C LEU A 141 -2.63 -17.90 -11.67
N PRO A 142 -2.84 -19.22 -11.67
CA PRO A 142 -3.52 -19.92 -10.58
C PRO A 142 -2.78 -19.75 -9.23
N LYS A 143 -3.52 -19.84 -8.14
CA LYS A 143 -2.95 -19.78 -6.78
C LYS A 143 -1.97 -20.92 -6.56
N GLY A 144 -0.84 -20.62 -5.88
CA GLY A 144 0.17 -21.62 -5.55
C GLY A 144 1.23 -21.86 -6.62
N VAL A 145 1.09 -21.28 -7.82
CA VAL A 145 2.11 -21.34 -8.86
C VAL A 145 3.18 -20.27 -8.58
N SER A 146 4.45 -20.68 -8.52
CA SER A 146 5.55 -19.74 -8.35
C SER A 146 5.70 -18.85 -9.61
N LEU A 147 6.20 -17.63 -9.44
CA LEU A 147 6.45 -16.70 -10.56
C LEU A 147 7.26 -17.33 -11.69
N TRP A 148 8.32 -18.07 -11.32
CA TRP A 148 9.21 -18.72 -12.29
C TRP A 148 8.49 -19.82 -13.09
N GLN A 149 7.70 -20.65 -12.42
CA GLN A 149 6.87 -21.66 -13.08
C GLN A 149 5.85 -21.03 -14.02
N GLY A 150 5.20 -19.93 -13.56
CA GLY A 150 4.24 -19.20 -14.37
C GLY A 150 4.85 -18.59 -15.63
N LEU A 151 6.07 -18.03 -15.54
CA LEU A 151 6.77 -17.46 -16.69
C LEU A 151 7.21 -18.50 -17.73
N ILE A 152 7.62 -19.68 -17.27
CA ILE A 152 8.08 -20.77 -18.15
C ILE A 152 6.89 -21.50 -18.80
N SER A 153 5.69 -21.38 -18.23
CA SER A 153 4.49 -22.10 -18.70
C SER A 153 3.42 -21.15 -19.23
N PRO A 154 3.53 -20.65 -20.48
CA PRO A 154 2.55 -19.72 -21.05
C PRO A 154 1.13 -20.27 -21.14
N GLY A 155 0.97 -21.60 -21.16
CA GLY A 155 -0.34 -22.27 -21.14
C GLY A 155 -1.17 -22.02 -19.88
N LEU A 156 -0.55 -21.53 -18.79
CA LEU A 156 -1.23 -21.16 -17.56
C LEU A 156 -1.75 -19.71 -17.56
N TRP A 157 -1.39 -18.93 -18.57
CA TRP A 157 -1.75 -17.52 -18.65
C TRP A 157 -3.22 -17.36 -19.04
N LYS A 158 -3.91 -16.50 -18.33
CA LYS A 158 -5.26 -16.07 -18.73
C LYS A 158 -5.15 -14.87 -19.65
N TRP A 159 -5.28 -15.10 -20.96
CA TRP A 159 -5.17 -14.08 -21.99
C TRP A 159 -6.09 -12.86 -21.75
N GLN A 160 -7.26 -13.08 -21.12
CA GLN A 160 -8.19 -12.01 -20.78
C GLN A 160 -7.56 -11.02 -19.78
N GLY A 161 -6.87 -11.50 -18.73
CA GLY A 161 -6.16 -10.65 -17.77
C GLY A 161 -5.04 -9.86 -18.42
N VAL A 162 -4.28 -10.51 -19.30
CA VAL A 162 -3.17 -9.88 -20.03
C VAL A 162 -3.68 -8.77 -20.94
N ILE A 163 -4.77 -8.99 -21.70
CA ILE A 163 -5.36 -7.96 -22.58
C ILE A 163 -5.86 -6.76 -21.76
N VAL A 164 -6.64 -7.00 -20.72
CA VAL A 164 -7.13 -5.91 -19.85
C VAL A 164 -5.95 -5.12 -19.27
N GLY A 165 -4.90 -5.81 -18.80
CA GLY A 165 -3.71 -5.17 -18.27
C GLY A 165 -2.96 -4.33 -19.32
N ILE A 166 -2.76 -4.85 -20.53
CA ILE A 166 -2.11 -4.13 -21.63
C ILE A 166 -2.93 -2.90 -22.03
N VAL A 167 -4.25 -3.01 -22.14
CA VAL A 167 -5.13 -1.88 -22.46
C VAL A 167 -5.06 -0.82 -21.35
N THR A 168 -5.08 -1.23 -20.08
CA THR A 168 -4.95 -0.32 -18.94
C THR A 168 -3.63 0.45 -18.98
N ILE A 169 -2.51 -0.26 -19.18
CA ILE A 169 -1.17 0.36 -19.28
C ILE A 169 -1.11 1.30 -20.48
N SER A 170 -1.60 0.87 -21.64
CA SER A 170 -1.62 1.69 -22.85
C SER A 170 -2.47 2.96 -22.67
N ALA A 171 -3.66 2.84 -22.06
CA ALA A 171 -4.51 3.96 -21.73
C ALA A 171 -3.80 4.95 -20.78
N MET A 172 -3.10 4.44 -19.76
CA MET A 172 -2.32 5.26 -18.83
C MET A 172 -1.19 6.02 -19.52
N LEU A 173 -0.44 5.35 -20.43
CA LEU A 173 0.68 5.95 -21.16
C LEU A 173 0.22 6.96 -22.22
N LEU A 174 -0.92 6.72 -22.84
CA LEU A 174 -1.52 7.61 -23.84
C LEU A 174 -2.31 8.77 -23.20
N ALA A 175 -2.74 8.63 -21.96
CA ALA A 175 -3.55 9.63 -21.26
C ALA A 175 -2.99 11.07 -21.34
N PRO A 176 -1.69 11.34 -21.12
CA PRO A 176 -1.12 12.68 -21.21
C PRO A 176 -1.16 13.28 -22.62
N LYS A 177 -1.26 12.42 -23.67
CA LYS A 177 -1.37 12.84 -25.05
C LYS A 177 -2.84 13.18 -25.44
N ILE A 178 -3.80 12.51 -24.80
CA ILE A 178 -5.23 12.69 -25.07
C ILE A 178 -5.78 13.89 -24.29
N THR A 179 -5.47 13.98 -23.01
CA THR A 179 -5.95 15.08 -22.17
C THR A 179 -4.97 15.36 -21.01
N ARG A 180 -4.81 16.66 -20.74
CA ARG A 180 -4.06 17.14 -19.57
C ARG A 180 -4.96 17.43 -18.36
N ARG A 181 -6.30 17.34 -18.55
CA ARG A 181 -7.28 17.69 -17.51
C ARG A 181 -7.56 16.51 -16.56
N LEU A 182 -7.45 15.27 -17.06
CA LEU A 182 -7.70 14.07 -16.25
C LEU A 182 -6.38 13.38 -15.93
N PRO A 183 -6.19 12.97 -14.67
CA PRO A 183 -5.03 12.19 -14.27
C PRO A 183 -4.96 10.85 -15.01
N ALA A 184 -3.76 10.47 -15.45
CA ALA A 184 -3.51 9.23 -16.18
C ALA A 184 -4.05 7.95 -15.48
N PRO A 185 -3.96 7.79 -14.13
CA PRO A 185 -4.52 6.63 -13.45
C PRO A 185 -6.03 6.48 -13.60
N ILE A 186 -6.78 7.59 -13.67
CA ILE A 186 -8.24 7.57 -13.87
C ILE A 186 -8.57 7.07 -15.27
N LEU A 187 -7.88 7.57 -16.29
CA LEU A 187 -8.07 7.13 -17.66
C LEU A 187 -7.65 5.66 -17.85
N GLY A 188 -6.57 5.24 -17.18
CA GLY A 188 -6.17 3.83 -17.15
C GLY A 188 -7.25 2.93 -16.55
N LEU A 189 -7.82 3.34 -15.41
CA LEU A 189 -8.90 2.60 -14.76
C LEU A 189 -10.13 2.47 -15.68
N PHE A 190 -10.58 3.57 -16.27
CA PHE A 190 -11.68 3.55 -17.21
C PHE A 190 -11.39 2.68 -18.44
N GLY A 191 -10.20 2.78 -19.01
CA GLY A 191 -9.78 1.95 -20.14
C GLY A 191 -9.78 0.47 -19.79
N GLY A 192 -9.29 0.10 -18.61
CA GLY A 192 -9.29 -1.27 -18.11
C GLY A 192 -10.70 -1.81 -17.87
N VAL A 193 -11.58 -1.02 -17.27
CA VAL A 193 -12.98 -1.39 -17.03
C VAL A 193 -13.72 -1.58 -18.36
N LEU A 194 -13.56 -0.67 -19.32
CA LEU A 194 -14.16 -0.80 -20.65
C LEU A 194 -13.64 -2.04 -21.37
N ALA A 195 -12.34 -2.31 -21.33
CA ALA A 195 -11.75 -3.52 -21.92
C ALA A 195 -12.31 -4.80 -21.27
N TYR A 196 -12.49 -4.80 -19.95
CA TYR A 196 -13.08 -5.92 -19.23
C TYR A 196 -14.51 -6.20 -19.69
N PHE A 197 -15.37 -5.18 -19.77
CA PHE A 197 -16.73 -5.33 -20.26
C PHE A 197 -16.79 -5.68 -21.76
N ALA A 198 -15.89 -5.15 -22.57
CA ALA A 198 -15.80 -5.54 -23.97
C ALA A 198 -15.42 -7.02 -24.15
N LEU A 199 -14.49 -7.51 -23.31
CA LEU A 199 -14.11 -8.93 -23.31
C LEU A 199 -15.22 -9.83 -22.78
N SER A 200 -16.07 -9.36 -21.87
CA SER A 200 -17.18 -10.14 -21.34
C SER A 200 -18.25 -10.45 -22.42
N LEU A 201 -18.32 -9.67 -23.50
CA LEU A 201 -19.18 -9.99 -24.65
C LEU A 201 -18.69 -11.23 -25.42
N VAL A 202 -17.37 -11.49 -25.39
CA VAL A 202 -16.75 -12.66 -26.05
C VAL A 202 -16.64 -13.84 -25.08
N SER A 203 -16.45 -13.56 -23.80
CA SER A 203 -16.30 -14.54 -22.74
C SER A 203 -17.28 -14.25 -21.60
N PRO A 204 -18.53 -14.75 -21.66
CA PRO A 204 -19.55 -14.47 -20.66
C PRO A 204 -19.19 -14.92 -19.23
N GLU A 205 -18.26 -15.86 -19.08
CA GLU A 205 -17.70 -16.32 -17.80
C GLU A 205 -17.08 -15.20 -16.97
N LEU A 206 -16.66 -14.11 -17.63
CA LEU A 206 -16.11 -12.93 -16.94
C LEU A 206 -17.16 -12.19 -16.11
N LEU A 207 -18.45 -12.33 -16.41
CA LEU A 207 -19.53 -11.69 -15.66
C LEU A 207 -19.88 -12.44 -14.37
N ASP A 208 -19.39 -13.67 -14.20
CA ASP A 208 -19.55 -14.40 -12.93
C ASP A 208 -18.58 -13.85 -11.89
N LEU A 209 -19.13 -13.10 -10.92
CA LEU A 209 -18.35 -12.44 -9.86
C LEU A 209 -17.91 -13.40 -8.76
N HIS A 210 -18.51 -14.59 -8.62
CA HIS A 210 -18.23 -15.49 -7.52
C HIS A 210 -17.17 -16.54 -7.84
N SER A 211 -17.10 -17.01 -9.07
CA SER A 211 -16.16 -18.06 -9.50
C SER A 211 -14.99 -17.55 -10.34
N ASN A 212 -14.94 -16.27 -10.68
CA ASN A 212 -13.93 -15.70 -11.56
C ASN A 212 -12.65 -15.33 -10.78
N PRO A 213 -11.52 -16.03 -10.99
CA PRO A 213 -10.25 -15.71 -10.31
C PRO A 213 -9.60 -14.39 -10.77
N LEU A 214 -10.10 -13.77 -11.85
CA LEU A 214 -9.63 -12.46 -12.34
C LEU A 214 -10.31 -11.29 -11.63
N VAL A 215 -11.38 -11.53 -10.89
CA VAL A 215 -12.15 -10.52 -10.16
C VAL A 215 -12.04 -10.79 -8.67
N ILE A 216 -11.93 -9.74 -7.89
CA ILE A 216 -11.86 -9.85 -6.42
C ILE A 216 -13.23 -10.23 -5.83
N GLY A 217 -14.29 -10.08 -6.62
CA GLY A 217 -15.66 -10.29 -6.18
C GLY A 217 -16.26 -9.09 -5.45
N PRO A 218 -17.50 -9.21 -4.94
CA PRO A 218 -18.16 -8.13 -4.22
C PRO A 218 -17.40 -7.83 -2.93
N LEU A 219 -17.05 -6.56 -2.73
CA LEU A 219 -16.44 -6.08 -1.50
C LEU A 219 -17.51 -6.09 -0.41
N GLN A 220 -17.52 -7.13 0.43
CA GLN A 220 -18.36 -7.14 1.62
C GLN A 220 -17.75 -6.16 2.62
N ALA A 221 -18.41 -5.03 2.80
CA ALA A 221 -18.02 -3.98 3.73
C ALA A 221 -18.67 -4.18 5.12
N ASP A 222 -18.76 -5.43 5.58
CA ASP A 222 -19.37 -5.76 6.88
C ASP A 222 -18.51 -5.35 8.09
N VAL A 223 -17.42 -4.61 7.84
CA VAL A 223 -16.59 -4.12 8.94
C VAL A 223 -17.11 -2.75 9.37
N SER A 224 -17.82 -2.70 10.49
CA SER A 224 -18.16 -1.44 11.12
C SER A 224 -16.86 -0.74 11.58
N LEU A 225 -16.84 0.60 11.52
CA LEU A 225 -15.71 1.39 12.03
C LEU A 225 -15.48 1.11 13.53
N PHE A 226 -16.54 0.81 14.26
CA PHE A 226 -16.48 0.43 15.67
C PHE A 226 -15.73 -0.89 15.87
N ASP A 227 -15.98 -1.89 15.04
CA ASP A 227 -15.29 -3.19 15.13
C ASP A 227 -13.82 -3.05 14.75
N ALA A 228 -13.50 -2.16 13.81
CA ALA A 228 -12.12 -1.85 13.49
C ALA A 228 -11.37 -1.23 14.69
N VAL A 229 -11.97 -0.24 15.35
CA VAL A 229 -11.38 0.42 16.53
C VAL A 229 -11.26 -0.55 17.71
N THR A 230 -12.31 -1.31 18.01
CA THR A 230 -12.30 -2.27 19.13
C THR A 230 -11.29 -3.40 18.92
N SER A 231 -11.13 -3.88 17.68
CA SER A 231 -10.11 -4.88 17.34
C SER A 231 -8.69 -4.33 17.51
N GLN A 232 -8.46 -3.05 17.20
CA GLN A 232 -7.16 -2.42 17.40
C GLN A 232 -6.83 -2.23 18.88
N VAL A 233 -7.81 -1.83 19.69
CA VAL A 233 -7.64 -1.69 21.15
C VAL A 233 -7.41 -3.05 21.80
N SER A 234 -8.15 -4.09 21.40
CA SER A 234 -7.95 -5.46 21.90
C SER A 234 -6.58 -6.02 21.51
N ALA A 235 -6.05 -5.61 20.35
CA ALA A 235 -4.70 -5.98 19.90
C ALA A 235 -3.61 -5.55 20.90
N LEU A 236 -3.77 -4.39 21.54
CA LEU A 236 -2.85 -3.91 22.57
C LEU A 236 -2.83 -4.83 23.80
N GLY A 237 -3.96 -5.46 24.14
CA GLY A 237 -4.06 -6.41 25.25
C GLY A 237 -3.36 -7.76 24.99
N THR A 238 -3.01 -8.07 23.74
CA THR A 238 -2.31 -9.31 23.35
C THR A 238 -0.79 -9.17 23.32
N LEU A 239 -0.26 -8.02 23.73
CA LEU A 239 1.18 -7.76 23.73
C LEU A 239 1.89 -8.66 24.75
N ASN A 240 2.61 -9.65 24.24
CA ASN A 240 3.56 -10.47 24.98
C ASN A 240 4.99 -10.20 24.49
N PHE A 241 5.98 -10.50 25.32
CA PHE A 241 7.39 -10.29 24.96
C PHE A 241 7.80 -11.07 23.69
N SER A 242 7.21 -12.25 23.46
CA SER A 242 7.39 -13.04 22.23
C SER A 242 6.81 -12.32 21.01
N THR A 243 5.62 -11.75 21.11
CA THR A 243 4.98 -10.95 20.06
C THR A 243 5.81 -9.72 19.73
N LEU A 244 6.31 -9.02 20.76
CA LEU A 244 7.15 -7.84 20.58
C LEU A 244 8.42 -8.14 19.78
N LYS A 245 9.08 -9.27 20.04
CA LYS A 245 10.26 -9.70 19.27
C LYS A 245 9.93 -9.93 17.78
N LEU A 246 8.77 -10.54 17.48
CA LEU A 246 8.35 -10.82 16.12
C LEU A 246 8.04 -9.55 15.32
N ILE A 247 7.45 -8.54 15.96
CA ILE A 247 7.03 -7.30 15.30
C ILE A 247 8.09 -6.21 15.29
N ALA A 248 9.11 -6.28 16.15
CA ALA A 248 10.11 -5.22 16.32
C ALA A 248 10.88 -4.92 15.02
N VAL A 249 11.40 -5.94 14.36
CA VAL A 249 12.16 -5.75 13.11
C VAL A 249 11.27 -5.21 11.97
N PRO A 250 10.08 -5.79 11.68
CA PRO A 250 9.17 -5.21 10.70
C PRO A 250 8.74 -3.79 11.02
N ALA A 251 8.45 -3.48 12.29
CA ALA A 251 8.05 -2.13 12.70
C ALA A 251 9.16 -1.10 12.52
N LEU A 252 10.39 -1.45 12.90
CA LEU A 252 11.56 -0.60 12.69
C LEU A 252 11.81 -0.38 11.20
N THR A 253 11.79 -1.45 10.40
CA THR A 253 11.95 -1.37 8.95
C THR A 253 10.90 -0.46 8.32
N LEU A 254 9.62 -0.66 8.67
CA LEU A 254 8.52 0.14 8.16
C LEU A 254 8.66 1.61 8.56
N SER A 255 9.00 1.91 9.82
CA SER A 255 9.17 3.29 10.31
C SER A 255 10.27 4.05 9.58
N VAL A 256 11.41 3.40 9.36
CA VAL A 256 12.54 3.99 8.62
C VAL A 256 12.17 4.21 7.15
N LEU A 257 11.57 3.21 6.51
CA LEU A 257 11.17 3.32 5.10
C LEU A 257 10.12 4.41 4.87
N LEU A 258 9.10 4.51 5.72
CA LEU A 258 8.09 5.57 5.63
C LEU A 258 8.69 6.96 5.88
N SER A 259 9.65 7.06 6.81
CA SER A 259 10.36 8.31 7.09
C SER A 259 11.20 8.75 5.89
N ILE A 260 11.98 7.85 5.30
CA ILE A 260 12.77 8.13 4.09
C ILE A 260 11.84 8.52 2.93
N ASP A 261 10.75 7.78 2.72
CA ASP A 261 9.79 8.01 1.63
C ASP A 261 9.13 9.39 1.75
N THR A 262 8.76 9.80 2.96
CA THR A 262 8.23 11.13 3.25
C THR A 262 9.27 12.21 3.00
N LEU A 263 10.44 12.10 3.63
CA LEU A 263 11.44 13.17 3.60
C LEU A 263 12.05 13.37 2.21
N LYS A 264 12.26 12.31 1.42
CA LYS A 264 12.68 12.46 0.01
C LYS A 264 11.64 13.24 -0.80
N THR A 265 10.34 12.98 -0.55
CA THR A 265 9.25 13.70 -1.23
C THR A 265 9.24 15.17 -0.81
N CYS A 266 9.45 15.48 0.46
CA CYS A 266 9.59 16.86 0.95
C CYS A 266 10.75 17.60 0.27
N VAL A 267 11.91 16.97 0.17
CA VAL A 267 13.09 17.54 -0.50
C VAL A 267 12.80 17.81 -1.98
N ALA A 268 12.12 16.89 -2.66
CA ALA A 268 11.73 17.05 -4.06
C ALA A 268 10.73 18.21 -4.24
N VAL A 269 9.75 18.34 -3.35
CA VAL A 269 8.78 19.44 -3.37
C VAL A 269 9.47 20.78 -3.10
N ASP A 270 10.37 20.85 -2.12
CA ASP A 270 11.15 22.06 -1.83
C ASP A 270 11.95 22.55 -3.05
N ALA A 271 12.59 21.61 -3.76
CA ALA A 271 13.35 21.92 -4.96
C ALA A 271 12.46 22.51 -6.08
N LEU A 272 11.21 22.04 -6.18
CA LEU A 272 10.26 22.49 -7.21
C LEU A 272 9.54 23.78 -6.85
N THR A 273 9.21 23.96 -5.57
CA THR A 273 8.42 25.11 -5.09
C THR A 273 9.29 26.23 -4.52
N ARG A 274 10.60 25.99 -4.41
CA ARG A 274 11.57 26.91 -3.78
C ARG A 274 11.19 27.26 -2.33
N THR A 275 10.56 26.34 -1.63
CA THR A 275 10.21 26.44 -0.21
C THR A 275 11.19 25.63 0.64
N ARG A 276 11.07 25.75 1.96
CA ARG A 276 11.78 24.90 2.91
C ARG A 276 10.78 24.28 3.87
N HIS A 277 10.71 22.97 3.88
CA HIS A 277 9.90 22.23 4.85
C HIS A 277 10.65 22.06 6.19
N ASN A 278 9.88 21.78 7.25
CA ASN A 278 10.45 21.35 8.51
C ASN A 278 10.37 19.81 8.58
N SER A 279 11.51 19.15 8.36
CA SER A 279 11.62 17.69 8.31
C SER A 279 11.14 17.01 9.59
N ASP A 280 11.48 17.58 10.77
CA ASP A 280 11.13 17.02 12.07
C ASP A 280 9.62 17.08 12.29
N ARG A 281 9.02 18.24 11.99
CA ARG A 281 7.57 18.45 12.09
C ARG A 281 6.80 17.55 11.11
N GLU A 282 7.32 17.37 9.91
CA GLU A 282 6.68 16.49 8.92
C GLU A 282 6.68 15.04 9.38
N LEU A 283 7.78 14.55 9.99
CA LEU A 283 7.80 13.21 10.59
C LEU A 283 6.80 13.04 11.72
N ILE A 284 6.64 14.05 12.58
CA ILE A 284 5.59 14.04 13.61
C ILE A 284 4.21 13.99 12.96
N GLY A 285 3.98 14.81 11.95
CA GLY A 285 2.71 14.83 11.21
C GLY A 285 2.37 13.49 10.58
N GLN A 286 3.34 12.85 9.94
CA GLN A 286 3.17 11.53 9.35
C GLN A 286 2.95 10.45 10.42
N GLY A 287 3.70 10.50 11.54
CA GLY A 287 3.49 9.60 12.66
C GLY A 287 2.07 9.71 13.25
N CYS A 288 1.60 10.93 13.50
CA CYS A 288 0.22 11.17 13.96
C CYS A 288 -0.82 10.72 12.93
N GLY A 289 -0.59 10.98 11.63
CA GLY A 289 -1.45 10.52 10.55
C GLY A 289 -1.52 9.00 10.46
N ASN A 290 -0.39 8.33 10.59
CA ASN A 290 -0.31 6.87 10.60
C ASN A 290 -1.00 6.28 11.85
N LEU A 291 -0.86 6.89 13.03
CA LEU A 291 -1.59 6.49 14.22
C LEU A 291 -3.11 6.60 13.99
N ALA A 292 -3.58 7.74 13.51
CA ALA A 292 -5.00 7.95 13.23
C ALA A 292 -5.53 6.95 12.18
N SER A 293 -4.75 6.69 11.13
CA SER A 293 -5.08 5.69 10.12
C SER A 293 -5.29 4.31 10.74
N LEU A 294 -4.36 3.87 11.56
CA LEU A 294 -4.40 2.54 12.18
C LEU A 294 -5.56 2.40 13.17
N PHE A 295 -5.82 3.42 14.00
CA PHE A 295 -6.97 3.41 14.91
C PHE A 295 -8.31 3.30 14.15
N LEU A 296 -8.41 3.84 12.95
CA LEU A 296 -9.59 3.68 12.09
C LEU A 296 -9.60 2.37 11.29
N GLY A 297 -8.65 1.47 11.52
CA GLY A 297 -8.51 0.22 10.75
C GLY A 297 -7.90 0.42 9.36
N GLY A 298 -7.30 1.59 9.12
CA GLY A 298 -6.58 1.89 7.88
C GLY A 298 -5.17 1.31 7.86
N MET A 299 -4.49 1.46 6.72
CA MET A 299 -3.10 1.07 6.60
C MET A 299 -2.17 2.29 6.65
N PRO A 300 -0.91 2.11 7.09
CA PRO A 300 0.05 3.19 7.15
C PRO A 300 0.51 3.64 5.76
N GLY A 301 0.99 4.88 5.69
CA GLY A 301 1.44 5.48 4.45
C GLY A 301 2.49 6.56 4.64
N SER A 302 2.78 7.26 3.55
CA SER A 302 3.77 8.32 3.48
C SER A 302 3.27 9.51 2.68
N ALA A 303 4.01 10.62 2.73
CA ALA A 303 3.72 11.80 1.93
C ALA A 303 4.08 11.57 0.46
N ARG A 304 3.21 12.07 -0.42
CA ARG A 304 3.37 12.12 -1.86
C ARG A 304 3.18 13.53 -2.38
N TRP A 305 3.82 13.85 -3.48
CA TRP A 305 3.62 15.14 -4.13
C TRP A 305 2.25 15.17 -4.84
N ALA A 306 1.45 16.18 -4.48
CA ALA A 306 0.23 16.53 -5.22
C ALA A 306 0.61 17.39 -6.43
N ARG A 307 0.71 16.81 -7.63
CA ARG A 307 0.75 17.61 -8.86
C ARG A 307 -0.61 18.29 -9.04
N HIS A 308 -0.59 19.61 -9.05
CA HIS A 308 -1.71 20.43 -9.52
C HIS A 308 -1.64 20.60 -11.02
#